data_6131f99555343231856fbbd0bf03a87d
#
_entry.id   6131f99555343231856fbbd0bf03a87d
#
_cell.length_a   1.000
_cell.length_b   1.000
_cell.length_c   1.000
_cell.angle_alpha   90.00
_cell.angle_beta   90.00
_cell.angle_gamma   90.00
#
_symmetry.space_group_name_H-M   'P 1'
#
loop_
_entity.id
_entity.type
_entity.pdbx_description
1 polymer ?
#
loop_
_entity_poly.entity_id
_entity_poly.type
_entity_poly.pdbx_seq_one_letter_code
_entity_poly.pdbx_strand_id
1 'polypeptide(L)'
;STEVEAQVKALQEGWAARGITFTDCKTLKNITLSENIKNIESNSREAFPCFNGCDNLENIIVDENNSEFSSEDGVLYSKNKEVILLYPRGKNVAEFVIPEHVKYLGRKVFSKCENLKRVSIANGIKDLSDGLFDGCSSLESIDIPESLESIGVGAFSGCESLKDIVIPNGTKSIGIYAFSNCKSLKEIAIPSTVESLAETNDGNMVEGINGKNASVSSCFTGCTSLEKITLDSKNKKYASENGMLFNKDKTHLLFYPAAMQDIEVIVKTGVKTIAKNTFCENKNIQRIKFPITVTKVEDGAVNNCSNLEKVTFCGNKPNDLGKFVLGKDDVVIWYSNKYKNSWSNYNLYKKQEYIEPRRTCIGMPTPVRSVKKIKLNKKKLVLKKGKKYKLKYTITPSKATNKMVTWKTTNKKIAKVSKGKVKALKKGKCYIVVRTKDGGKKAKCKVIVK
;
A
#
# COMPACT_ATOMS: atom_id res chain seq x y z
N SER A 1 -36.22 -24.71 14.49
CA SER A 1 -36.63 -24.63 15.91
C SER A 1 -36.45 -25.97 16.62
N THR A 2 -36.85 -27.09 16.05
CA THR A 2 -36.73 -28.43 16.65
C THR A 2 -35.32 -28.92 16.94
N GLU A 3 -34.36 -28.55 16.10
CA GLU A 3 -32.96 -28.94 16.26
C GLU A 3 -32.25 -28.16 17.38
N VAL A 4 -32.57 -26.88 17.53
CA VAL A 4 -32.11 -26.02 18.63
C VAL A 4 -32.71 -26.45 19.97
N GLU A 5 -34.02 -26.79 19.99
CA GLU A 5 -34.68 -27.30 21.18
C GLU A 5 -34.14 -28.66 21.63
N ALA A 6 -33.80 -29.53 20.67
CA ALA A 6 -33.17 -30.82 20.96
C ALA A 6 -31.73 -30.66 21.49
N GLN A 7 -30.99 -29.70 20.97
CA GLN A 7 -29.61 -29.39 21.44
C GLN A 7 -29.64 -28.73 22.83
N VAL A 8 -30.58 -27.81 23.08
CA VAL A 8 -30.80 -27.23 24.42
C VAL A 8 -31.22 -28.29 25.42
N LYS A 9 -32.05 -29.26 25.04
CA LYS A 9 -32.45 -30.36 25.89
C LYS A 9 -31.30 -31.32 26.19
N ALA A 10 -30.44 -31.61 25.21
CA ALA A 10 -29.21 -32.39 25.41
C ALA A 10 -28.26 -31.74 26.41
N LEU A 11 -28.18 -30.39 26.40
CA LEU A 11 -27.44 -29.57 27.37
C LEU A 11 -27.99 -29.73 28.80
N GLN A 12 -29.30 -29.79 28.94
CA GLN A 12 -29.97 -29.96 30.24
C GLN A 12 -29.79 -31.37 30.82
N GLU A 13 -29.58 -32.39 29.97
CA GLU A 13 -29.48 -33.80 30.35
C GLU A 13 -28.04 -34.29 30.62
N GLY A 14 -27.03 -33.39 30.66
CA GLY A 14 -25.67 -33.70 31.15
C GLY A 14 -24.78 -34.50 30.21
N TRP A 15 -24.97 -34.48 28.90
CA TRP A 15 -24.14 -35.16 27.91
C TRP A 15 -22.83 -34.39 27.63
N ALA A 16 -22.18 -33.88 28.65
CA ALA A 16 -21.05 -32.98 28.62
C ALA A 16 -19.68 -33.66 28.40
N ALA A 17 -19.63 -34.87 27.85
CA ALA A 17 -18.35 -35.54 27.61
C ALA A 17 -17.69 -35.27 26.27
N ARG A 18 -18.39 -34.60 25.34
CA ARG A 18 -17.81 -34.10 24.07
C ARG A 18 -18.33 -32.67 23.87
N GLY A 19 -17.41 -31.71 23.66
CA GLY A 19 -17.71 -30.29 23.55
C GLY A 19 -18.92 -29.99 22.68
N ILE A 20 -19.83 -29.19 23.23
CA ILE A 20 -21.08 -28.81 22.56
C ILE A 20 -20.77 -27.73 21.55
N THR A 21 -21.21 -27.90 20.31
CA THR A 21 -21.06 -26.90 19.26
C THR A 21 -22.43 -26.42 18.77
N PHE A 22 -22.64 -25.11 18.76
CA PHE A 22 -23.80 -24.42 18.18
C PHE A 22 -23.45 -23.79 16.83
N THR A 23 -22.49 -24.36 16.12
CA THR A 23 -21.96 -23.80 14.87
C THR A 23 -23.10 -23.56 13.88
N ASP A 24 -23.10 -22.37 13.25
CA ASP A 24 -24.06 -21.97 12.22
C ASP A 24 -25.55 -21.92 12.64
N CYS A 25 -25.82 -21.83 13.94
CA CYS A 25 -27.19 -21.64 14.43
C CYS A 25 -27.66 -20.20 14.16
N LYS A 26 -27.97 -19.89 12.92
CA LYS A 26 -28.32 -18.53 12.45
C LYS A 26 -29.62 -17.97 13.06
N THR A 27 -30.50 -18.80 13.61
CA THR A 27 -31.75 -18.36 14.25
C THR A 27 -31.65 -18.25 15.76
N LEU A 28 -30.55 -18.70 16.36
CA LEU A 28 -30.36 -18.70 17.81
C LEU A 28 -30.17 -17.26 18.32
N LYS A 29 -31.10 -16.80 19.18
CA LYS A 29 -31.03 -15.47 19.79
C LYS A 29 -30.60 -15.51 21.25
N ASN A 30 -31.06 -16.51 22.00
CA ASN A 30 -30.77 -16.63 23.41
C ASN A 30 -30.35 -18.05 23.74
N ILE A 31 -29.43 -18.18 24.68
CA ILE A 31 -29.00 -19.47 25.21
C ILE A 31 -28.84 -19.38 26.72
N THR A 32 -29.26 -20.44 27.44
CA THR A 32 -29.03 -20.57 28.87
C THR A 32 -28.01 -21.70 29.11
N LEU A 33 -26.94 -21.38 29.83
CA LEU A 33 -25.94 -22.35 30.29
C LEU A 33 -26.26 -22.79 31.71
N SER A 34 -26.57 -24.08 31.87
CA SER A 34 -26.94 -24.64 33.19
C SER A 34 -25.72 -24.74 34.14
N GLU A 35 -26.01 -25.02 35.40
CA GLU A 35 -24.98 -25.27 36.46
C GLU A 35 -23.98 -26.37 36.11
N ASN A 36 -24.40 -27.34 35.29
CA ASN A 36 -23.59 -28.50 34.92
C ASN A 36 -22.56 -28.26 33.80
N ILE A 37 -22.62 -27.11 33.11
CA ILE A 37 -21.71 -26.74 32.04
C ILE A 37 -20.41 -26.24 32.65
N LYS A 38 -19.38 -27.12 32.70
CA LYS A 38 -18.05 -26.80 33.25
C LYS A 38 -17.00 -26.46 32.19
N ASN A 39 -17.25 -26.81 30.95
CA ASN A 39 -16.28 -26.58 29.88
C ASN A 39 -17.05 -26.20 28.59
N ILE A 40 -16.68 -25.07 28.03
CA ILE A 40 -17.07 -24.65 26.69
C ILE A 40 -15.78 -24.68 25.89
N GLU A 41 -15.71 -25.51 24.84
CA GLU A 41 -14.47 -25.64 24.07
C GLU A 41 -13.94 -24.30 23.58
N SER A 42 -12.82 -23.88 24.18
CA SER A 42 -11.95 -22.87 23.61
C SER A 42 -10.73 -23.57 23.02
N ASN A 43 -10.60 -23.61 21.72
CA ASN A 43 -9.32 -24.01 21.17
C ASN A 43 -8.36 -22.81 21.17
N SER A 44 -7.07 -23.09 21.13
CA SER A 44 -6.03 -22.06 21.18
C SER A 44 -6.08 -21.05 20.01
N ARG A 45 -6.96 -21.24 19.04
CA ARG A 45 -7.06 -20.44 17.81
C ARG A 45 -8.35 -19.62 17.68
N GLU A 46 -9.44 -20.09 18.26
CA GLU A 46 -10.74 -19.40 18.26
C GLU A 46 -11.29 -19.31 19.67
N ALA A 47 -11.85 -18.15 20.02
CA ALA A 47 -12.28 -17.89 21.40
C ALA A 47 -13.37 -18.85 21.86
N PHE A 48 -14.33 -19.15 21.07
CA PHE A 48 -15.42 -20.09 21.35
C PHE A 48 -15.97 -20.61 20.02
N PRO A 49 -15.30 -21.59 19.40
CA PRO A 49 -15.75 -22.12 18.10
C PRO A 49 -17.15 -22.69 18.15
N CYS A 50 -17.60 -23.07 19.33
CA CYS A 50 -18.96 -23.58 19.53
C CYS A 50 -20.09 -22.62 19.16
N PHE A 51 -19.83 -21.30 19.11
CA PHE A 51 -20.81 -20.29 18.68
C PHE A 51 -20.49 -19.68 17.31
N ASN A 52 -19.59 -20.28 16.56
CA ASN A 52 -19.23 -19.79 15.23
C ASN A 52 -20.46 -19.81 14.30
N GLY A 53 -20.73 -18.70 13.61
CA GLY A 53 -21.91 -18.57 12.73
C GLY A 53 -23.25 -18.36 13.45
N CYS A 54 -23.26 -18.20 14.79
CA CYS A 54 -24.43 -17.77 15.54
C CYS A 54 -24.56 -16.25 15.51
N ASP A 55 -24.68 -15.68 14.31
CA ASP A 55 -24.57 -14.23 14.09
C ASP A 55 -25.78 -13.44 14.66
N ASN A 56 -26.89 -14.13 14.99
CA ASN A 56 -28.07 -13.52 15.62
C ASN A 56 -28.14 -13.76 17.14
N LEU A 57 -27.11 -14.34 17.76
CA LEU A 57 -27.09 -14.54 19.21
C LEU A 57 -27.04 -13.18 19.91
N GLU A 58 -28.07 -12.91 20.72
CA GLU A 58 -28.26 -11.64 21.43
C GLU A 58 -27.89 -11.74 22.91
N ASN A 59 -28.19 -12.91 23.54
CA ASN A 59 -27.99 -13.08 24.98
C ASN A 59 -27.50 -14.47 25.34
N ILE A 60 -26.52 -14.50 26.26
CA ILE A 60 -26.09 -15.69 26.97
C ILE A 60 -26.44 -15.51 28.43
N ILE A 61 -27.25 -16.44 28.96
CA ILE A 61 -27.68 -16.48 30.36
C ILE A 61 -26.94 -17.63 31.02
N VAL A 62 -26.31 -17.40 32.15
CA VAL A 62 -25.62 -18.45 32.93
C VAL A 62 -26.34 -18.64 34.24
N ASP A 63 -26.62 -19.90 34.57
CA ASP A 63 -27.20 -20.30 35.87
C ASP A 63 -26.32 -19.80 37.03
N GLU A 64 -26.93 -19.25 38.06
CA GLU A 64 -26.23 -18.68 39.20
C GLU A 64 -25.33 -19.71 39.95
N ASN A 65 -25.75 -20.99 39.91
CA ASN A 65 -25.00 -22.10 40.52
C ASN A 65 -23.87 -22.63 39.63
N ASN A 66 -23.71 -22.12 38.39
CA ASN A 66 -22.57 -22.52 37.55
C ASN A 66 -21.26 -22.14 38.22
N SER A 67 -20.31 -23.11 38.32
CA SER A 67 -19.05 -22.90 39.01
C SER A 67 -17.99 -22.20 38.18
N GLU A 68 -18.09 -22.22 36.86
CA GLU A 68 -17.02 -21.80 35.95
C GLU A 68 -17.31 -20.46 35.24
N PHE A 69 -18.60 -20.23 34.97
CA PHE A 69 -19.03 -19.09 34.16
C PHE A 69 -20.03 -18.19 34.88
N SER A 70 -20.15 -16.99 34.42
CA SER A 70 -21.20 -16.04 34.79
C SER A 70 -21.63 -15.23 33.56
N SER A 71 -22.78 -14.58 33.64
CA SER A 71 -23.22 -13.64 32.63
C SER A 71 -23.68 -12.34 33.26
N GLU A 72 -23.54 -11.26 32.49
CA GLU A 72 -24.05 -9.94 32.81
C GLU A 72 -24.50 -9.27 31.52
N ASP A 73 -25.72 -8.74 31.51
CA ASP A 73 -26.30 -8.15 30.31
C ASP A 73 -26.17 -9.01 29.03
N GLY A 74 -26.31 -10.33 29.19
CA GLY A 74 -26.19 -11.29 28.08
C GLY A 74 -24.80 -11.54 27.56
N VAL A 75 -23.76 -10.98 28.16
CA VAL A 75 -22.35 -11.21 27.84
C VAL A 75 -21.82 -12.34 28.72
N LEU A 76 -20.97 -13.21 28.17
CA LEU A 76 -20.36 -14.33 28.90
C LEU A 76 -19.03 -13.92 29.54
N TYR A 77 -18.88 -14.22 30.81
CA TYR A 77 -17.68 -13.95 31.60
C TYR A 77 -17.16 -15.24 32.28
N SER A 78 -15.91 -15.18 32.73
CA SER A 78 -15.41 -16.10 33.77
C SER A 78 -16.25 -15.96 35.05
N LYS A 79 -16.25 -16.98 35.94
CA LYS A 79 -17.05 -16.95 37.15
C LYS A 79 -16.81 -15.71 38.02
N ASN A 80 -15.57 -15.26 38.13
CA ASN A 80 -15.17 -14.08 38.90
C ASN A 80 -15.35 -12.77 38.14
N LYS A 81 -15.90 -12.80 36.90
CA LYS A 81 -16.12 -11.67 35.99
C LYS A 81 -14.85 -10.91 35.58
N GLU A 82 -13.66 -11.41 35.87
CA GLU A 82 -12.42 -10.72 35.49
C GLU A 82 -12.06 -10.86 34.00
N VAL A 83 -12.69 -11.81 33.30
CA VAL A 83 -12.46 -12.06 31.87
C VAL A 83 -13.76 -12.01 31.10
N ILE A 84 -13.84 -11.18 30.05
CA ILE A 84 -14.90 -11.32 29.04
C ILE A 84 -14.51 -12.47 28.11
N LEU A 85 -15.35 -13.47 28.03
CA LEU A 85 -15.14 -14.68 27.26
C LEU A 85 -15.79 -14.59 25.87
N LEU A 86 -17.03 -14.11 25.81
CA LEU A 86 -17.78 -13.96 24.55
C LEU A 86 -18.79 -12.82 24.66
N TYR A 87 -18.78 -11.94 23.66
CA TYR A 87 -19.81 -10.94 23.42
C TYR A 87 -20.70 -11.44 22.26
N PRO A 88 -22.02 -11.55 22.45
CA PRO A 88 -22.93 -12.06 21.41
C PRO A 88 -22.96 -11.16 20.16
N ARG A 89 -22.76 -11.75 18.99
CA ARG A 89 -22.66 -11.02 17.70
C ARG A 89 -23.95 -10.30 17.32
N GLY A 90 -25.10 -10.91 17.61
CA GLY A 90 -26.42 -10.36 17.29
C GLY A 90 -26.92 -9.32 18.28
N LYS A 91 -26.17 -9.04 19.36
CA LYS A 91 -26.55 -8.05 20.35
C LYS A 91 -26.72 -6.68 19.72
N ASN A 92 -27.94 -6.16 19.77
CA ASN A 92 -28.30 -4.88 19.11
C ASN A 92 -27.98 -3.68 20.02
N VAL A 93 -26.70 -3.46 20.30
CA VAL A 93 -26.21 -2.34 21.12
C VAL A 93 -25.13 -1.62 20.34
N ALA A 94 -25.30 -0.30 20.19
CA ALA A 94 -24.34 0.52 19.44
C ALA A 94 -23.10 0.90 20.27
N GLU A 95 -23.21 0.97 21.57
CA GLU A 95 -22.13 1.38 22.48
C GLU A 95 -21.98 0.36 23.60
N PHE A 96 -20.73 -0.03 23.87
CA PHE A 96 -20.43 -0.94 24.96
C PHE A 96 -19.26 -0.41 25.79
N VAL A 97 -19.48 -0.33 27.10
CA VAL A 97 -18.43 0.03 28.05
C VAL A 97 -17.99 -1.24 28.74
N ILE A 98 -16.71 -1.58 28.60
CA ILE A 98 -16.14 -2.74 29.32
C ILE A 98 -16.07 -2.38 30.81
N PRO A 99 -16.68 -3.20 31.68
CA PRO A 99 -16.72 -2.92 33.11
C PRO A 99 -15.33 -2.87 33.75
N GLU A 100 -15.12 -2.00 34.74
CA GLU A 100 -13.83 -1.79 35.43
C GLU A 100 -13.28 -3.03 36.17
N HIS A 101 -14.13 -4.01 36.50
CA HIS A 101 -13.71 -5.24 37.12
C HIS A 101 -13.05 -6.22 36.14
N VAL A 102 -13.19 -5.98 34.82
CA VAL A 102 -12.59 -6.81 33.77
C VAL A 102 -11.09 -6.49 33.68
N LYS A 103 -10.27 -7.52 33.75
CA LYS A 103 -8.82 -7.45 33.65
C LYS A 103 -8.28 -7.96 32.32
N TYR A 104 -9.02 -8.87 31.69
CA TYR A 104 -8.59 -9.55 30.47
C TYR A 104 -9.73 -9.67 29.46
N LEU A 105 -9.36 -9.61 28.20
CA LEU A 105 -10.28 -9.82 27.06
C LEU A 105 -9.86 -11.08 26.33
N GLY A 106 -10.77 -12.02 26.18
CA GLY A 106 -10.50 -13.23 25.39
C GLY A 106 -10.22 -12.92 23.92
N ARG A 107 -9.60 -13.86 23.24
CA ARG A 107 -9.36 -13.72 21.79
C ARG A 107 -10.68 -13.64 21.04
N LYS A 108 -10.79 -12.77 20.03
CA LYS A 108 -11.96 -12.61 19.14
C LYS A 108 -13.30 -12.35 19.88
N VAL A 109 -13.26 -11.86 21.11
CA VAL A 109 -14.45 -11.64 21.96
C VAL A 109 -15.54 -10.83 21.24
N PHE A 110 -15.14 -9.78 20.54
CA PHE A 110 -16.05 -8.91 19.80
C PHE A 110 -16.04 -9.17 18.29
N SER A 111 -15.43 -10.27 17.83
CA SER A 111 -15.30 -10.54 16.41
C SER A 111 -16.68 -10.58 15.72
N LYS A 112 -16.81 -9.84 14.60
CA LYS A 112 -18.04 -9.71 13.80
C LYS A 112 -19.25 -9.12 14.55
N CYS A 113 -19.02 -8.33 15.59
CA CYS A 113 -20.06 -7.57 16.26
C CYS A 113 -20.42 -6.33 15.42
N GLU A 114 -21.20 -6.55 14.36
CA GLU A 114 -21.47 -5.53 13.33
C GLU A 114 -22.38 -4.39 13.82
N ASN A 115 -23.05 -4.55 14.96
CA ASN A 115 -23.90 -3.49 15.55
C ASN A 115 -23.11 -2.51 16.42
N LEU A 116 -21.90 -2.90 16.91
CA LEU A 116 -21.08 -2.04 17.74
C LEU A 116 -20.49 -0.88 16.94
N LYS A 117 -20.75 0.34 17.41
CA LYS A 117 -20.20 1.58 16.84
C LYS A 117 -19.15 2.21 17.74
N ARG A 118 -19.27 2.05 19.04
CA ARG A 118 -18.32 2.57 20.02
C ARG A 118 -18.05 1.55 21.11
N VAL A 119 -16.80 1.45 21.51
CA VAL A 119 -16.38 0.65 22.66
C VAL A 119 -15.45 1.47 23.52
N SER A 120 -15.70 1.48 24.85
CA SER A 120 -14.78 2.06 25.82
C SER A 120 -14.13 0.92 26.60
N ILE A 121 -12.80 0.88 26.61
CA ILE A 121 -12.02 -0.17 27.25
C ILE A 121 -11.66 0.27 28.67
N ALA A 122 -11.91 -0.63 29.65
CA ALA A 122 -11.62 -0.37 31.06
C ALA A 122 -10.15 -0.08 31.32
N ASN A 123 -9.89 0.77 32.31
CA ASN A 123 -8.55 1.02 32.79
C ASN A 123 -7.92 -0.25 33.36
N GLY A 124 -6.60 -0.43 33.15
CA GLY A 124 -5.87 -1.62 33.60
C GLY A 124 -5.77 -2.73 32.56
N ILE A 125 -6.56 -2.70 31.50
CA ILE A 125 -6.36 -3.60 30.35
C ILE A 125 -5.01 -3.24 29.70
N LYS A 126 -4.14 -4.25 29.56
CA LYS A 126 -2.80 -4.10 29.00
C LYS A 126 -2.69 -4.59 27.57
N ASP A 127 -3.52 -5.54 27.19
CA ASP A 127 -3.40 -6.24 25.92
C ASP A 127 -4.75 -6.31 25.21
N LEU A 128 -4.79 -5.84 23.96
CA LEU A 128 -5.88 -6.16 23.05
C LEU A 128 -5.53 -7.46 22.35
N SER A 129 -6.26 -8.51 22.69
CA SER A 129 -6.00 -9.87 22.19
C SER A 129 -6.14 -9.99 20.68
N ASP A 130 -5.63 -11.08 20.11
CA ASP A 130 -5.71 -11.36 18.68
C ASP A 130 -7.17 -11.39 18.19
N GLY A 131 -7.43 -10.65 17.09
CA GLY A 131 -8.74 -10.58 16.44
C GLY A 131 -9.84 -9.98 17.32
N LEU A 132 -9.50 -9.24 18.37
CA LEU A 132 -10.47 -8.77 19.37
C LEU A 132 -11.72 -8.15 18.76
N PHE A 133 -11.55 -7.26 17.75
CA PHE A 133 -12.63 -6.61 17.00
C PHE A 133 -12.63 -7.00 15.52
N ASP A 134 -12.07 -8.17 15.17
CA ASP A 134 -12.02 -8.60 13.78
C ASP A 134 -13.40 -8.65 13.14
N GLY A 135 -13.61 -7.90 12.05
CA GLY A 135 -14.90 -7.84 11.34
C GLY A 135 -15.96 -6.95 11.99
N CYS A 136 -15.64 -6.14 12.99
CA CYS A 136 -16.56 -5.12 13.52
C CYS A 136 -16.73 -3.98 12.51
N SER A 137 -17.45 -4.22 11.42
CA SER A 137 -17.51 -3.33 10.26
C SER A 137 -18.13 -1.95 10.55
N SER A 138 -18.99 -1.86 11.57
CA SER A 138 -19.64 -0.61 11.98
C SER A 138 -18.89 0.15 13.09
N LEU A 139 -17.78 -0.39 13.63
CA LEU A 139 -17.03 0.27 14.70
C LEU A 139 -16.42 1.58 14.19
N GLU A 140 -16.91 2.71 14.72
CA GLU A 140 -16.52 4.05 14.32
C GLU A 140 -15.40 4.63 15.19
N SER A 141 -15.42 4.34 16.50
CA SER A 141 -14.44 4.84 17.48
C SER A 141 -14.26 3.89 18.64
N ILE A 142 -13.10 3.97 19.27
CA ILE A 142 -12.74 3.18 20.44
C ILE A 142 -11.92 4.03 21.41
N ASP A 143 -12.28 3.98 22.67
CA ASP A 143 -11.54 4.61 23.75
C ASP A 143 -10.59 3.58 24.37
N ILE A 144 -9.30 3.78 24.17
CA ILE A 144 -8.23 2.88 24.62
C ILE A 144 -7.55 3.46 25.86
N PRO A 145 -7.38 2.67 26.96
CA PRO A 145 -6.78 3.16 28.17
C PRO A 145 -5.25 3.36 28.05
N GLU A 146 -4.70 4.27 28.81
CA GLU A 146 -3.24 4.54 28.87
C GLU A 146 -2.41 3.34 29.38
N SER A 147 -3.07 2.35 29.99
CA SER A 147 -2.42 1.10 30.45
C SER A 147 -2.02 0.15 29.34
N LEU A 148 -2.46 0.41 28.08
CA LEU A 148 -2.25 -0.53 26.98
C LEU A 148 -0.77 -0.71 26.64
N GLU A 149 -0.32 -1.97 26.60
CA GLU A 149 1.05 -2.35 26.24
C GLU A 149 1.13 -3.03 24.86
N SER A 150 0.08 -3.74 24.43
CA SER A 150 0.09 -4.43 23.14
C SER A 150 -1.24 -4.41 22.40
N ILE A 151 -1.17 -4.40 21.06
CA ILE A 151 -2.28 -4.62 20.14
C ILE A 151 -2.00 -5.91 19.38
N GLY A 152 -2.86 -6.91 19.55
CA GLY A 152 -2.69 -8.24 18.98
C GLY A 152 -2.84 -8.33 17.47
N VAL A 153 -2.59 -9.52 16.94
CA VAL A 153 -2.73 -9.85 15.52
C VAL A 153 -4.16 -9.63 15.07
N GLY A 154 -4.39 -8.80 14.03
CA GLY A 154 -5.72 -8.56 13.48
C GLY A 154 -6.71 -7.93 14.45
N ALA A 155 -6.28 -7.30 15.54
CA ALA A 155 -7.16 -6.82 16.61
C ALA A 155 -8.29 -5.91 16.09
N PHE A 156 -8.06 -5.11 15.04
CA PHE A 156 -9.04 -4.27 14.37
C PHE A 156 -9.21 -4.62 12.89
N SER A 157 -8.84 -5.83 12.49
CA SER A 157 -8.99 -6.26 11.09
C SER A 157 -10.46 -6.18 10.67
N GLY A 158 -10.74 -5.54 9.52
CA GLY A 158 -12.11 -5.40 9.03
C GLY A 158 -13.00 -4.38 9.77
N CYS A 159 -12.43 -3.52 10.64
CA CYS A 159 -13.16 -2.38 11.21
C CYS A 159 -13.30 -1.28 10.15
N GLU A 160 -14.17 -1.53 9.16
CA GLU A 160 -14.26 -0.70 7.95
C GLU A 160 -14.67 0.76 8.22
N SER A 161 -15.45 0.98 9.28
CA SER A 161 -15.96 2.32 9.68
C SER A 161 -15.05 3.08 10.64
N LEU A 162 -13.95 2.48 11.12
CA LEU A 162 -13.04 3.11 12.07
C LEU A 162 -12.34 4.30 11.42
N LYS A 163 -12.63 5.51 11.93
CA LYS A 163 -12.19 6.78 11.34
C LYS A 163 -10.85 7.25 11.89
N ASP A 164 -10.69 7.09 13.20
CA ASP A 164 -9.50 7.47 13.94
C ASP A 164 -9.27 6.51 15.10
N ILE A 165 -8.04 6.46 15.57
CA ILE A 165 -7.64 5.69 16.73
C ILE A 165 -6.45 6.36 17.41
N VAL A 166 -6.53 6.51 18.71
CA VAL A 166 -5.42 7.01 19.53
C VAL A 166 -4.72 5.82 20.16
N ILE A 167 -3.47 5.58 19.77
CA ILE A 167 -2.63 4.56 20.39
C ILE A 167 -1.90 5.17 21.57
N PRO A 168 -2.10 4.67 22.80
CA PRO A 168 -1.51 5.26 24.01
C PRO A 168 0.03 5.18 24.04
N ASN A 169 0.62 6.18 24.69
CA ASN A 169 2.03 6.10 25.06
C ASN A 169 2.23 5.00 26.12
N GLY A 170 2.92 3.97 25.81
CA GLY A 170 3.03 2.76 26.62
C GLY A 170 2.95 1.51 25.76
N THR A 171 2.22 1.63 24.64
CA THR A 171 2.11 0.57 23.65
C THR A 171 3.49 0.24 23.07
N LYS A 172 3.90 -1.03 23.19
CA LYS A 172 5.21 -1.56 22.76
C LYS A 172 5.14 -2.29 21.43
N SER A 173 4.00 -2.96 21.17
CA SER A 173 3.85 -3.78 19.97
C SER A 173 2.49 -3.62 19.29
N ILE A 174 2.51 -3.74 17.97
CA ILE A 174 1.32 -3.79 17.10
C ILE A 174 1.47 -5.01 16.21
N GLY A 175 0.53 -5.94 16.31
CA GLY A 175 0.55 -7.22 15.60
C GLY A 175 0.32 -7.07 14.10
N ILE A 176 0.69 -8.11 13.36
CA ILE A 176 0.41 -8.20 11.93
C ILE A 176 -1.10 -8.10 11.67
N TYR A 177 -1.52 -7.43 10.60
CA TYR A 177 -2.92 -7.19 10.24
C TYR A 177 -3.75 -6.40 11.27
N ALA A 178 -3.13 -5.81 12.29
CA ALA A 178 -3.86 -5.14 13.38
C ALA A 178 -4.91 -4.14 12.88
N PHE A 179 -4.65 -3.42 11.79
CA PHE A 179 -5.56 -2.47 11.17
C PHE A 179 -5.93 -2.85 9.73
N SER A 180 -5.76 -4.10 9.34
CA SER A 180 -6.09 -4.53 7.98
C SER A 180 -7.56 -4.23 7.66
N ASN A 181 -7.84 -3.72 6.45
CA ASN A 181 -9.20 -3.35 6.00
C ASN A 181 -9.92 -2.30 6.86
N CYS A 182 -9.20 -1.45 7.62
CA CYS A 182 -9.78 -0.25 8.21
C CYS A 182 -9.96 0.82 7.12
N LYS A 183 -11.01 0.65 6.30
CA LYS A 183 -11.20 1.41 5.05
C LYS A 183 -11.41 2.91 5.26
N SER A 184 -11.96 3.30 6.43
CA SER A 184 -12.25 4.70 6.77
C SER A 184 -11.13 5.40 7.52
N LEU A 185 -10.08 4.67 7.95
CA LEU A 185 -8.96 5.21 8.71
C LEU A 185 -8.12 6.14 7.84
N LYS A 186 -8.02 7.42 8.22
CA LYS A 186 -7.31 8.44 7.41
C LYS A 186 -5.88 8.67 7.87
N GLU A 187 -5.66 8.69 9.15
CA GLU A 187 -4.32 8.87 9.73
C GLU A 187 -4.17 8.00 10.98
N ILE A 188 -2.92 7.65 11.26
CA ILE A 188 -2.56 6.95 12.48
C ILE A 188 -1.27 7.53 13.04
N ALA A 189 -1.27 7.80 14.35
CA ALA A 189 -0.10 8.24 15.09
C ALA A 189 0.48 7.06 15.89
N ILE A 190 1.72 6.71 15.62
CA ILE A 190 2.42 5.62 16.32
C ILE A 190 3.34 6.25 17.38
N PRO A 191 3.15 5.93 18.67
CA PRO A 191 3.91 6.51 19.75
C PRO A 191 5.40 6.10 19.76
N SER A 192 6.19 6.83 20.55
CA SER A 192 7.65 6.57 20.66
C SER A 192 8.00 5.23 21.27
N THR A 193 7.10 4.65 22.03
CA THR A 193 7.28 3.40 22.77
C THR A 193 7.13 2.15 21.90
N VAL A 194 6.53 2.26 20.69
CA VAL A 194 6.37 1.11 19.80
C VAL A 194 7.73 0.63 19.30
N GLU A 195 8.10 -0.57 19.68
CA GLU A 195 9.35 -1.25 19.33
C GLU A 195 9.13 -2.28 18.22
N SER A 196 7.89 -2.75 18.04
CA SER A 196 7.54 -3.78 17.07
C SER A 196 6.27 -3.44 16.30
N LEU A 197 6.37 -3.57 14.97
CA LEU A 197 5.25 -3.52 14.03
C LEU A 197 5.22 -4.82 13.22
N ALA A 198 4.05 -5.46 13.12
CA ALA A 198 3.81 -6.69 12.36
C ALA A 198 4.54 -7.93 12.91
N GLU A 199 4.90 -7.97 14.16
CA GLU A 199 5.35 -9.21 14.80
C GLU A 199 4.15 -10.13 15.08
N THR A 200 4.43 -11.43 15.02
CA THR A 200 3.52 -12.45 15.50
C THR A 200 3.93 -12.77 16.94
N ASN A 201 3.01 -12.66 17.88
CA ASN A 201 3.26 -13.12 19.24
C ASN A 201 3.60 -14.63 19.19
N ASP A 202 4.72 -15.03 19.80
CA ASP A 202 5.13 -16.40 20.10
C ASP A 202 5.63 -17.30 18.96
N GLY A 203 6.04 -16.80 17.80
CA GLY A 203 6.50 -17.67 16.72
C GLY A 203 5.44 -18.65 16.21
N ASN A 204 4.23 -18.62 16.74
CA ASN A 204 3.11 -19.44 16.35
C ASN A 204 2.47 -18.90 15.07
N MET A 205 2.39 -19.77 14.07
CA MET A 205 1.71 -19.47 12.81
C MET A 205 0.22 -19.25 13.11
N VAL A 206 -0.27 -18.04 12.89
CA VAL A 206 -1.70 -17.83 12.75
C VAL A 206 -2.11 -18.58 11.47
N GLU A 207 -3.14 -19.40 11.55
CA GLU A 207 -3.57 -20.27 10.44
C GLU A 207 -3.73 -19.48 9.15
N GLY A 208 -3.03 -19.88 8.09
CA GLY A 208 -2.97 -19.16 6.82
C GLY A 208 -1.97 -18.01 6.74
N ILE A 209 -1.33 -17.62 7.84
CA ILE A 209 -0.33 -16.55 7.87
C ILE A 209 1.04 -17.18 8.06
N ASN A 210 1.75 -17.37 6.95
CA ASN A 210 3.14 -17.80 7.00
C ASN A 210 3.96 -16.63 7.55
N GLY A 211 4.48 -16.71 8.79
CA GLY A 211 5.26 -15.63 9.43
C GLY A 211 6.44 -15.14 8.59
N LYS A 212 6.93 -15.97 7.66
CA LYS A 212 7.91 -15.59 6.63
C LYS A 212 7.41 -14.52 5.64
N ASN A 213 6.09 -14.29 5.60
CA ASN A 213 5.46 -13.30 4.71
C ASN A 213 5.01 -12.03 5.44
N ALA A 214 5.18 -11.94 6.75
CA ALA A 214 4.86 -10.75 7.51
C ALA A 214 5.71 -9.56 7.05
N SER A 215 5.07 -8.42 6.88
CA SER A 215 5.73 -7.14 6.61
C SER A 215 4.98 -6.04 7.36
N VAL A 216 5.66 -4.94 7.65
CA VAL A 216 5.04 -3.79 8.32
C VAL A 216 3.81 -3.27 7.55
N SER A 217 3.85 -3.36 6.22
CA SER A 217 2.71 -3.00 5.36
C SER A 217 1.48 -3.87 5.61
N SER A 218 1.64 -5.09 6.10
CA SER A 218 0.51 -5.97 6.41
C SER A 218 -0.37 -5.42 7.54
N CYS A 219 0.16 -4.59 8.44
CA CYS A 219 -0.64 -3.93 9.47
C CYS A 219 -1.75 -3.05 8.87
N PHE A 220 -1.53 -2.50 7.66
CA PHE A 220 -2.38 -1.49 7.05
C PHE A 220 -2.92 -1.90 5.67
N THR A 221 -2.83 -3.19 5.30
CA THR A 221 -3.40 -3.69 4.05
C THR A 221 -4.89 -3.40 4.00
N GLY A 222 -5.40 -2.88 2.88
CA GLY A 222 -6.82 -2.54 2.73
C GLY A 222 -7.26 -1.24 3.40
N CYS A 223 -6.36 -0.47 4.04
CA CYS A 223 -6.64 0.87 4.55
C CYS A 223 -6.71 1.88 3.40
N THR A 224 -7.74 1.79 2.58
CA THR A 224 -7.83 2.53 1.31
C THR A 224 -8.01 4.04 1.46
N SER A 225 -8.37 4.53 2.66
CA SER A 225 -8.44 5.96 2.97
C SER A 225 -7.23 6.49 3.72
N LEU A 226 -6.22 5.65 4.00
CA LEU A 226 -5.07 6.08 4.80
C LEU A 226 -4.17 7.02 3.99
N GLU A 227 -4.07 8.25 4.45
CA GLU A 227 -3.29 9.33 3.84
C GLU A 227 -1.94 9.52 4.54
N LYS A 228 -1.83 9.14 5.83
CA LYS A 228 -0.68 9.55 6.61
C LYS A 228 -0.43 8.64 7.81
N ILE A 229 0.84 8.26 7.99
CA ILE A 229 1.35 7.68 9.24
C ILE A 229 2.31 8.67 9.87
N THR A 230 2.11 8.99 11.14
CA THR A 230 3.03 9.82 11.91
C THR A 230 3.66 9.03 13.03
N LEU A 231 4.93 9.30 13.29
CA LEU A 231 5.65 8.75 14.43
C LEU A 231 6.23 9.86 15.27
N ASP A 232 6.21 9.65 16.58
CA ASP A 232 6.98 10.47 17.49
C ASP A 232 8.48 10.37 17.14
N SER A 233 9.14 11.51 17.06
CA SER A 233 10.57 11.61 16.70
C SER A 233 11.49 10.85 17.65
N LYS A 234 11.04 10.59 18.88
CA LYS A 234 11.76 9.82 19.91
C LYS A 234 11.70 8.31 19.67
N ASN A 235 10.86 7.82 18.74
CA ASN A 235 10.82 6.38 18.44
C ASN A 235 12.21 5.90 18.01
N LYS A 236 12.66 4.77 18.58
CA LYS A 236 14.02 4.22 18.40
C LYS A 236 14.15 3.30 17.18
N LYS A 237 13.04 2.75 16.69
CA LYS A 237 13.04 1.71 15.63
C LYS A 237 12.58 2.23 14.27
N TYR A 238 11.64 3.18 14.27
CA TYR A 238 10.97 3.65 13.09
C TYR A 238 11.04 5.17 12.94
N ALA A 239 10.76 5.66 11.76
CA ALA A 239 10.63 7.09 11.46
C ALA A 239 9.52 7.30 10.43
N SER A 240 8.86 8.46 10.48
CA SER A 240 7.98 8.90 9.41
C SER A 240 8.53 10.14 8.71
N GLU A 241 8.23 10.27 7.43
CA GLU A 241 8.54 11.47 6.65
C GLU A 241 7.48 11.62 5.56
N ASN A 242 6.85 12.79 5.50
CA ASN A 242 5.77 13.08 4.54
C ASN A 242 4.65 12.01 4.54
N GLY A 243 4.27 11.49 5.71
CA GLY A 243 3.23 10.47 5.83
C GLY A 243 3.68 9.04 5.58
N MET A 244 4.85 8.83 5.02
CA MET A 244 5.44 7.51 4.76
C MET A 244 6.14 6.94 5.98
N LEU A 245 6.20 5.62 6.08
CA LEU A 245 6.87 4.90 7.18
C LEU A 245 8.21 4.32 6.72
N PHE A 246 9.23 4.51 7.55
CA PHE A 246 10.59 4.05 7.33
C PHE A 246 11.13 3.32 8.57
N ASN A 247 12.23 2.56 8.39
CA ASN A 247 13.10 2.23 9.51
C ASN A 247 13.78 3.50 10.06
N LYS A 248 14.38 3.45 11.24
CA LYS A 248 14.95 4.63 11.91
C LYS A 248 15.93 5.40 11.05
N ASP A 249 16.82 4.72 10.34
CA ASP A 249 17.85 5.31 9.51
C ASP A 249 17.35 5.79 8.14
N LYS A 250 16.06 5.60 7.87
CA LYS A 250 15.42 5.91 6.59
C LYS A 250 16.10 5.25 5.37
N THR A 251 16.75 4.12 5.60
CA THR A 251 17.34 3.30 4.54
C THR A 251 16.36 2.29 3.95
N HIS A 252 15.27 1.99 4.65
CA HIS A 252 14.19 1.11 4.21
C HIS A 252 12.88 1.88 4.20
N LEU A 253 12.24 1.96 3.05
CA LEU A 253 10.85 2.42 2.94
C LEU A 253 9.95 1.23 3.22
N LEU A 254 9.21 1.28 4.34
CA LEU A 254 8.41 0.18 4.86
C LEU A 254 6.97 0.23 4.38
N PHE A 255 6.38 1.44 4.28
CA PHE A 255 5.00 1.60 3.87
C PHE A 255 4.73 2.99 3.28
N TYR A 256 3.92 3.03 2.24
CA TYR A 256 3.40 4.21 1.57
C TYR A 256 1.87 4.15 1.60
N PRO A 257 1.19 5.07 2.30
CA PRO A 257 -0.26 5.04 2.47
C PRO A 257 -1.05 5.04 1.16
N ALA A 258 -2.11 4.22 1.11
CA ALA A 258 -2.85 3.95 -0.12
C ALA A 258 -3.62 5.17 -0.66
N ALA A 259 -4.02 6.11 0.20
CA ALA A 259 -4.77 7.30 -0.18
C ALA A 259 -3.90 8.53 -0.48
N MET A 260 -2.57 8.44 -0.38
CA MET A 260 -1.70 9.55 -0.79
C MET A 260 -1.95 9.93 -2.25
N GLN A 261 -2.03 11.23 -2.53
CA GLN A 261 -2.48 11.78 -3.81
C GLN A 261 -1.35 11.99 -4.83
N ASP A 262 -0.15 11.52 -4.56
CA ASP A 262 0.99 11.71 -5.47
C ASP A 262 0.80 10.94 -6.78
N ILE A 263 0.81 11.65 -7.89
CA ILE A 263 0.82 11.06 -9.23
C ILE A 263 2.21 10.50 -9.55
N GLU A 264 3.27 11.14 -9.09
CA GLU A 264 4.65 10.71 -9.24
C GLU A 264 5.36 10.67 -7.89
N VAL A 265 5.74 9.48 -7.48
CA VAL A 265 6.51 9.27 -6.25
C VAL A 265 7.99 9.25 -6.57
N ILE A 266 8.74 10.18 -5.99
CA ILE A 266 10.21 10.20 -6.05
C ILE A 266 10.76 9.73 -4.72
N VAL A 267 11.19 8.47 -4.67
CA VAL A 267 11.81 7.91 -3.47
C VAL A 267 13.13 8.64 -3.17
N LYS A 268 13.30 9.03 -1.92
CA LYS A 268 14.44 9.84 -1.46
C LYS A 268 15.76 9.10 -1.63
N THR A 269 16.80 9.84 -2.01
CA THR A 269 18.18 9.32 -2.01
C THR A 269 18.59 8.93 -0.59
N GLY A 270 19.23 7.77 -0.45
CA GLY A 270 19.58 7.14 0.83
C GLY A 270 18.75 5.89 1.11
N VAL A 271 17.54 5.79 0.57
CA VAL A 271 16.76 4.54 0.62
C VAL A 271 17.49 3.46 -0.18
N LYS A 272 17.70 2.31 0.46
CA LYS A 272 18.38 1.13 -0.10
C LYS A 272 17.41 0.00 -0.41
N THR A 273 16.37 -0.13 0.42
CA THR A 273 15.37 -1.20 0.32
C THR A 273 13.97 -0.62 0.21
N ILE A 274 13.19 -1.15 -0.71
CA ILE A 274 11.74 -0.99 -0.77
C ILE A 274 11.15 -2.28 -0.23
N ALA A 275 10.42 -2.20 0.87
CA ALA A 275 9.90 -3.37 1.56
C ALA A 275 8.72 -4.01 0.79
N LYS A 276 8.34 -5.20 1.22
CA LYS A 276 7.21 -5.96 0.68
C LYS A 276 5.92 -5.15 0.77
N ASN A 277 5.15 -5.12 -0.31
CA ASN A 277 3.85 -4.43 -0.42
C ASN A 277 3.88 -2.93 -0.05
N THR A 278 5.03 -2.27 -0.15
CA THR A 278 5.21 -0.86 0.27
C THR A 278 4.18 0.09 -0.35
N PHE A 279 3.91 -0.01 -1.66
CA PHE A 279 2.96 0.86 -2.38
C PHE A 279 1.62 0.17 -2.69
N CYS A 280 1.36 -0.96 -2.02
CA CYS A 280 0.19 -1.78 -2.31
C CYS A 280 -1.11 -0.96 -2.26
N GLU A 281 -2.01 -1.23 -3.24
CA GLU A 281 -3.36 -0.66 -3.33
C GLU A 281 -3.45 0.86 -3.55
N ASN A 282 -2.34 1.56 -3.74
CA ASN A 282 -2.42 2.98 -4.09
C ASN A 282 -2.92 3.15 -5.54
N LYS A 283 -4.08 3.81 -5.67
CA LYS A 283 -4.76 4.04 -6.97
C LYS A 283 -4.36 5.36 -7.63
N ASN A 284 -3.57 6.22 -6.97
CA ASN A 284 -3.22 7.55 -7.47
C ASN A 284 -1.87 7.55 -8.18
N ILE A 285 -0.96 6.68 -7.79
CA ILE A 285 0.39 6.62 -8.33
C ILE A 285 0.35 6.16 -9.80
N GLN A 286 0.86 7.02 -10.69
CA GLN A 286 1.13 6.68 -12.09
C GLN A 286 2.60 6.41 -12.34
N ARG A 287 3.49 7.04 -11.58
CA ARG A 287 4.94 6.93 -11.78
C ARG A 287 5.68 6.80 -10.45
N ILE A 288 6.64 5.88 -10.42
CA ILE A 288 7.57 5.72 -9.29
C ILE A 288 9.00 5.88 -9.80
N LYS A 289 9.80 6.65 -9.08
CA LYS A 289 11.21 6.84 -9.38
C LYS A 289 12.07 6.42 -8.19
N PHE A 290 12.84 5.36 -8.39
CA PHE A 290 13.80 4.85 -7.40
C PHE A 290 15.16 5.49 -7.59
N PRO A 291 15.83 5.99 -6.51
CA PRO A 291 17.15 6.58 -6.58
C PRO A 291 18.23 5.52 -6.87
N ILE A 292 19.43 5.99 -7.20
CA ILE A 292 20.60 5.14 -7.43
C ILE A 292 20.96 4.25 -6.23
N THR A 293 20.53 4.63 -5.03
CA THR A 293 20.83 3.92 -3.78
C THR A 293 19.98 2.68 -3.57
N VAL A 294 18.88 2.48 -4.31
CA VAL A 294 18.01 1.31 -4.16
C VAL A 294 18.71 0.08 -4.75
N THR A 295 19.00 -0.88 -3.87
CA THR A 295 19.67 -2.15 -4.19
C THR A 295 18.77 -3.37 -3.98
N LYS A 296 17.64 -3.19 -3.29
CA LYS A 296 16.65 -4.24 -3.03
C LYS A 296 15.22 -3.70 -3.20
N VAL A 297 14.39 -4.46 -3.90
CA VAL A 297 12.93 -4.26 -3.99
C VAL A 297 12.28 -5.59 -3.69
N GLU A 298 11.53 -5.66 -2.61
CA GLU A 298 10.92 -6.91 -2.15
C GLU A 298 9.63 -7.25 -2.90
N ASP A 299 9.13 -8.47 -2.69
CA ASP A 299 7.96 -9.01 -3.37
C ASP A 299 6.73 -8.09 -3.21
N GLY A 300 5.99 -7.92 -4.28
CA GLY A 300 4.73 -7.16 -4.27
C GLY A 300 4.87 -5.67 -3.95
N ALA A 301 6.07 -5.09 -3.95
CA ALA A 301 6.31 -3.71 -3.53
C ALA A 301 5.36 -2.69 -4.20
N VAL A 302 4.89 -2.97 -5.41
CA VAL A 302 3.96 -2.13 -6.18
C VAL A 302 2.69 -2.88 -6.58
N ASN A 303 2.29 -3.87 -5.78
CA ASN A 303 1.12 -4.70 -6.05
C ASN A 303 -0.17 -3.86 -6.00
N ASN A 304 -1.15 -4.19 -6.87
CA ASN A 304 -2.46 -3.54 -6.93
C ASN A 304 -2.43 -2.00 -7.11
N CYS A 305 -1.32 -1.43 -7.63
CA CYS A 305 -1.29 -0.03 -8.07
C CYS A 305 -1.96 0.10 -9.43
N SER A 306 -3.30 0.21 -9.45
CA SER A 306 -4.10 0.09 -10.69
C SER A 306 -3.80 1.15 -11.76
N ASN A 307 -3.28 2.31 -11.39
CA ASN A 307 -2.95 3.39 -12.32
C ASN A 307 -1.45 3.54 -12.59
N LEU A 308 -0.62 2.62 -12.04
CA LEU A 308 0.82 2.66 -12.27
C LEU A 308 1.15 2.36 -13.73
N GLU A 309 1.82 3.31 -14.38
CA GLU A 309 2.24 3.23 -15.79
C GLU A 309 3.75 3.04 -15.92
N LYS A 310 4.51 3.54 -14.94
CA LYS A 310 5.95 3.66 -15.09
C LYS A 310 6.71 3.53 -13.78
N VAL A 311 7.72 2.66 -13.80
CA VAL A 311 8.73 2.57 -12.73
C VAL A 311 10.10 2.92 -13.31
N THR A 312 10.81 3.86 -12.69
CA THR A 312 12.12 4.33 -13.13
C THR A 312 13.20 4.01 -12.11
N PHE A 313 14.22 3.29 -12.53
CA PHE A 313 15.43 3.05 -11.75
C PHE A 313 16.55 3.99 -12.19
N CYS A 314 17.03 4.83 -11.29
CA CYS A 314 18.12 5.77 -11.59
C CYS A 314 19.53 5.14 -11.50
N GLY A 315 19.63 3.92 -10.98
CA GLY A 315 20.87 3.16 -10.76
C GLY A 315 20.94 1.85 -11.54
N ASN A 316 21.85 0.99 -11.09
CA ASN A 316 21.94 -0.39 -11.54
C ASN A 316 20.63 -1.13 -11.23
N LYS A 317 20.43 -2.26 -11.91
CA LYS A 317 19.39 -3.19 -11.52
C LYS A 317 19.62 -3.60 -10.07
N PRO A 318 18.60 -3.54 -9.19
CA PRO A 318 18.73 -4.05 -7.84
C PRO A 318 19.25 -5.49 -7.83
N ASN A 319 20.14 -5.81 -6.89
CA ASN A 319 20.69 -7.16 -6.75
C ASN A 319 19.58 -8.16 -6.40
N ASP A 320 18.65 -7.71 -5.56
CA ASP A 320 17.43 -8.44 -5.21
C ASP A 320 16.23 -7.63 -5.72
N LEU A 321 15.62 -8.15 -6.76
CA LEU A 321 14.39 -7.65 -7.34
C LEU A 321 13.37 -8.78 -7.22
N GLY A 322 12.52 -8.67 -6.21
CA GLY A 322 11.51 -9.64 -5.86
C GLY A 322 10.48 -9.88 -6.98
N LYS A 323 9.54 -10.74 -6.72
CA LYS A 323 8.41 -10.97 -7.64
C LYS A 323 7.61 -9.67 -7.72
N PHE A 324 7.77 -8.99 -8.82
CA PHE A 324 7.05 -7.77 -9.15
C PHE A 324 5.67 -8.16 -9.67
N VAL A 325 4.69 -8.17 -8.80
CA VAL A 325 3.30 -8.24 -9.24
C VAL A 325 2.86 -6.81 -9.48
N LEU A 326 3.12 -6.31 -10.68
CA LEU A 326 2.56 -5.06 -11.16
C LEU A 326 1.14 -5.39 -11.64
N GLY A 327 0.14 -4.89 -10.96
CA GLY A 327 -1.27 -5.24 -11.21
C GLY A 327 -1.84 -4.90 -12.60
N LYS A 328 -1.00 -4.46 -13.55
CA LYS A 328 -1.34 -4.19 -14.95
C LYS A 328 -0.22 -4.62 -15.89
N ASP A 329 -0.63 -5.09 -17.05
CA ASP A 329 0.22 -5.59 -18.12
C ASP A 329 1.12 -4.53 -18.78
N ASP A 330 0.80 -3.26 -18.58
CA ASP A 330 1.36 -2.13 -19.33
C ASP A 330 2.42 -1.31 -18.58
N VAL A 331 2.83 -1.74 -17.37
CA VAL A 331 3.82 -0.97 -16.61
C VAL A 331 5.20 -1.05 -17.26
N VAL A 332 5.73 0.10 -17.64
CA VAL A 332 7.03 0.19 -18.28
C VAL A 332 8.13 0.44 -17.25
N ILE A 333 9.13 -0.44 -17.23
CA ILE A 333 10.33 -0.25 -16.43
C ILE A 333 11.36 0.56 -17.21
N TRP A 334 11.77 1.70 -16.65
CA TRP A 334 12.77 2.58 -17.24
C TRP A 334 14.07 2.53 -16.42
N TYR A 335 15.20 2.55 -17.11
CA TYR A 335 16.52 2.66 -16.47
C TYR A 335 17.43 3.62 -17.24
N SER A 336 18.42 4.17 -16.58
CA SER A 336 19.42 5.03 -17.24
C SER A 336 20.30 4.20 -18.18
N ASN A 337 20.51 4.69 -19.41
CA ASN A 337 21.40 4.05 -20.39
C ASN A 337 22.84 3.83 -19.86
N LYS A 338 23.26 4.61 -18.87
CA LYS A 338 24.54 4.41 -18.16
C LYS A 338 24.64 3.02 -17.52
N TYR A 339 23.50 2.44 -17.12
CA TYR A 339 23.41 1.17 -16.40
C TYR A 339 22.84 0.02 -17.26
N LYS A 340 22.80 0.21 -18.59
CA LYS A 340 22.25 -0.77 -19.54
C LYS A 340 22.79 -2.18 -19.33
N ASN A 341 24.08 -2.33 -19.05
CA ASN A 341 24.72 -3.64 -18.89
C ASN A 341 24.18 -4.42 -17.67
N SER A 342 23.78 -3.73 -16.58
CA SER A 342 23.17 -4.39 -15.43
C SER A 342 21.75 -4.87 -15.67
N TRP A 343 21.08 -4.35 -16.72
CA TRP A 343 19.71 -4.68 -17.10
C TRP A 343 19.63 -5.62 -18.31
N SER A 344 20.73 -5.78 -19.09
CA SER A 344 20.72 -6.51 -20.39
C SER A 344 20.34 -7.99 -20.27
N ASN A 345 20.65 -8.62 -19.13
CA ASN A 345 20.36 -10.03 -18.89
C ASN A 345 19.13 -10.25 -18.00
N TYR A 346 18.38 -9.19 -17.71
CA TYR A 346 17.18 -9.29 -16.89
C TYR A 346 16.02 -9.77 -17.74
N ASN A 347 15.75 -11.08 -17.67
CA ASN A 347 14.59 -11.67 -18.28
C ASN A 347 13.44 -11.67 -17.24
N LEU A 348 12.51 -10.73 -17.39
CA LEU A 348 11.31 -10.60 -16.56
C LEU A 348 10.47 -11.91 -16.54
N TYR A 349 10.69 -12.81 -17.50
CA TYR A 349 9.88 -14.02 -17.70
C TYR A 349 10.37 -15.26 -16.96
N LYS A 350 11.63 -15.30 -16.47
CA LYS A 350 12.21 -16.55 -15.91
C LYS A 350 11.87 -16.85 -14.45
N LYS A 351 11.25 -15.92 -13.72
CA LYS A 351 10.96 -16.09 -12.27
C LYS A 351 9.47 -16.20 -11.93
N GLN A 352 8.58 -16.27 -12.90
CA GLN A 352 7.14 -16.43 -12.64
C GLN A 352 6.61 -17.71 -13.24
N GLU A 353 6.14 -18.62 -12.39
CA GLU A 353 5.32 -19.80 -12.77
C GLU A 353 3.87 -19.44 -13.15
N TYR A 354 3.51 -18.15 -13.16
CA TYR A 354 2.22 -17.64 -13.59
C TYR A 354 2.39 -16.78 -14.84
N ILE A 355 1.59 -17.09 -15.84
CA ILE A 355 1.51 -16.43 -17.14
C ILE A 355 1.07 -14.98 -16.91
N GLU A 356 1.99 -14.03 -16.94
CA GLU A 356 1.69 -12.61 -17.04
C GLU A 356 2.28 -11.99 -18.30
N PRO A 357 1.57 -11.01 -18.90
CA PRO A 357 1.89 -10.46 -20.19
C PRO A 357 3.15 -9.59 -20.23
N ARG A 358 3.54 -9.26 -21.44
CA ARG A 358 4.83 -8.70 -21.86
C ARG A 358 5.16 -7.34 -21.20
N ARG A 359 6.09 -7.32 -20.27
CA ARG A 359 6.68 -6.11 -19.72
C ARG A 359 7.87 -5.68 -20.56
N THR A 360 7.92 -4.40 -20.89
CA THR A 360 9.01 -3.85 -21.70
C THR A 360 9.96 -3.02 -20.81
N CYS A 361 11.23 -3.43 -20.71
CA CYS A 361 12.28 -2.61 -20.14
C CYS A 361 12.84 -1.67 -21.21
N ILE A 362 12.67 -0.37 -21.00
CA ILE A 362 13.15 0.66 -21.93
C ILE A 362 14.25 1.46 -21.23
N GLY A 363 15.40 1.57 -21.90
CA GLY A 363 16.43 2.50 -21.45
C GLY A 363 15.87 3.93 -21.43
N MET A 364 16.13 4.67 -20.37
CA MET A 364 15.69 6.07 -20.29
C MET A 364 16.15 6.82 -21.53
N PRO A 365 15.26 7.53 -22.26
CA PRO A 365 15.71 8.39 -23.33
C PRO A 365 16.72 9.37 -22.74
N THR A 366 17.82 9.57 -23.45
CA THR A 366 18.75 10.64 -23.11
C THR A 366 17.96 11.92 -22.91
N PRO A 367 18.26 12.70 -21.88
CA PRO A 367 17.48 13.91 -21.58
C PRO A 367 17.31 14.74 -22.86
N VAL A 368 16.07 15.04 -23.22
CA VAL A 368 15.75 15.80 -24.41
C VAL A 368 16.36 17.20 -24.27
N ARG A 369 17.50 17.39 -24.93
CA ARG A 369 18.15 18.70 -25.01
C ARG A 369 17.63 19.40 -26.25
N SER A 370 16.65 20.27 -26.05
CA SER A 370 16.07 21.06 -27.12
C SER A 370 17.07 22.01 -27.78
N VAL A 371 16.88 22.26 -29.06
CA VAL A 371 17.70 23.23 -29.80
C VAL A 371 17.40 24.64 -29.32
N LYS A 372 18.39 25.31 -28.72
CA LYS A 372 18.30 26.70 -28.30
C LYS A 372 18.58 27.68 -29.45
N LYS A 373 19.48 27.31 -30.35
CA LYS A 373 19.93 28.21 -31.43
C LYS A 373 20.44 27.39 -32.63
N ILE A 374 20.21 27.95 -33.83
CA ILE A 374 20.83 27.51 -35.11
C ILE A 374 21.53 28.65 -35.76
N LYS A 375 22.74 28.45 -36.31
CA LYS A 375 23.49 29.44 -37.09
C LYS A 375 23.91 28.83 -38.42
N LEU A 376 23.95 29.66 -39.46
CA LEU A 376 24.55 29.31 -40.73
C LEU A 376 25.99 29.86 -40.83
N ASN A 377 26.86 29.12 -41.55
CA ASN A 377 28.24 29.53 -41.82
C ASN A 377 28.38 30.78 -42.72
N LYS A 378 27.29 31.13 -43.44
CA LYS A 378 27.19 32.36 -44.26
C LYS A 378 25.88 33.04 -44.04
N LYS A 379 25.86 34.37 -43.79
CA LYS A 379 24.68 35.24 -43.75
C LYS A 379 24.29 35.79 -45.12
N LYS A 380 25.32 35.92 -46.04
CA LYS A 380 25.16 36.38 -47.43
C LYS A 380 26.00 35.49 -48.35
N LEU A 381 25.47 35.14 -49.49
CA LEU A 381 26.09 34.29 -50.48
C LEU A 381 25.85 34.92 -51.87
N VAL A 382 26.93 35.17 -52.63
CA VAL A 382 26.86 35.68 -54.01
C VAL A 382 27.27 34.55 -54.93
N LEU A 383 26.49 34.21 -55.92
CA LEU A 383 26.73 33.13 -56.86
C LEU A 383 26.49 33.59 -58.31
N LYS A 384 27.31 33.16 -59.26
CA LYS A 384 26.98 33.24 -60.69
C LYS A 384 25.92 32.18 -61.02
N LYS A 385 25.03 32.47 -62.02
CA LYS A 385 24.04 31.52 -62.51
C LYS A 385 24.65 30.13 -62.76
N GLY A 386 23.97 29.08 -62.37
CA GLY A 386 24.42 27.67 -62.49
C GLY A 386 25.32 27.18 -61.37
N LYS A 387 26.02 28.06 -60.64
CA LYS A 387 26.94 27.65 -59.58
C LYS A 387 26.18 27.14 -58.36
N LYS A 388 26.89 26.25 -57.60
CA LYS A 388 26.35 25.59 -56.38
C LYS A 388 27.21 25.96 -55.19
N TYR A 389 26.63 26.01 -53.99
CA TYR A 389 27.30 26.21 -52.71
C TYR A 389 26.65 25.40 -51.62
N LYS A 390 27.42 24.78 -50.71
CA LYS A 390 26.94 24.05 -49.58
C LYS A 390 26.95 24.93 -48.34
N LEU A 391 25.78 25.37 -47.91
CA LEU A 391 25.61 25.99 -46.60
C LEU A 391 25.76 24.95 -45.49
N LYS A 392 26.58 25.27 -44.50
CA LYS A 392 26.73 24.51 -43.27
C LYS A 392 26.00 25.22 -42.16
N TYR A 393 25.54 24.46 -41.17
CA TYR A 393 24.90 25.00 -39.97
C TYR A 393 25.46 24.41 -38.70
N THR A 394 25.36 25.15 -37.60
CA THR A 394 25.67 24.72 -36.26
C THR A 394 24.45 24.86 -35.37
N ILE A 395 24.28 23.92 -34.47
CA ILE A 395 23.17 23.87 -33.50
C ILE A 395 23.75 23.98 -32.09
N THR A 396 23.09 24.78 -31.26
CA THR A 396 23.44 24.94 -29.85
C THR A 396 22.26 24.51 -29.00
N PRO A 397 22.45 23.65 -27.98
CA PRO A 397 23.70 22.96 -27.63
C PRO A 397 24.11 21.90 -28.66
N SER A 398 25.41 21.65 -28.82
CA SER A 398 25.96 20.65 -29.76
C SER A 398 25.46 19.23 -29.49
N LYS A 399 25.05 18.95 -28.23
CA LYS A 399 24.46 17.70 -27.77
C LYS A 399 22.93 17.71 -27.82
N ALA A 400 22.29 18.60 -28.62
CA ALA A 400 20.83 18.57 -28.82
C ALA A 400 20.37 17.20 -29.34
N THR A 401 19.26 16.71 -28.79
CA THR A 401 18.76 15.34 -29.05
C THR A 401 18.23 15.20 -30.47
N ASN A 402 17.49 16.18 -30.96
CA ASN A 402 16.98 16.19 -32.33
C ASN A 402 17.62 17.34 -33.13
N LYS A 403 18.58 16.99 -34.00
CA LYS A 403 19.31 17.93 -34.85
C LYS A 403 18.73 18.03 -36.25
N MET A 404 17.59 17.42 -36.51
CA MET A 404 16.97 17.45 -37.83
C MET A 404 16.56 18.87 -38.23
N VAL A 405 16.85 19.22 -39.48
CA VAL A 405 16.52 20.54 -40.08
C VAL A 405 15.80 20.40 -41.37
N THR A 406 14.99 21.40 -41.68
CA THR A 406 14.37 21.58 -42.97
C THR A 406 14.96 22.83 -43.67
N TRP A 407 15.06 22.76 -44.97
CA TRP A 407 15.57 23.84 -45.81
C TRP A 407 14.47 24.35 -46.73
N LYS A 408 14.31 25.67 -46.82
CA LYS A 408 13.38 26.31 -47.73
C LYS A 408 14.07 27.48 -48.43
N THR A 409 13.63 27.81 -49.63
CA THR A 409 13.97 29.05 -50.33
C THR A 409 12.75 29.92 -50.40
N THR A 410 12.94 31.24 -50.31
CA THR A 410 11.85 32.22 -50.50
C THR A 410 11.49 32.43 -51.97
N ASN A 411 12.37 32.02 -52.90
CA ASN A 411 12.07 32.06 -54.32
C ASN A 411 12.79 30.91 -55.06
N LYS A 412 12.02 29.91 -55.46
CA LYS A 412 12.48 28.73 -56.20
C LYS A 412 12.97 29.01 -57.60
N LYS A 413 12.53 30.12 -58.23
CA LYS A 413 12.94 30.55 -59.58
C LYS A 413 14.37 31.12 -59.57
N ILE A 414 14.80 31.77 -58.47
CA ILE A 414 16.12 32.38 -58.31
C ILE A 414 17.13 31.35 -57.80
N ALA A 415 16.81 30.57 -56.74
CA ALA A 415 17.66 29.53 -56.23
C ALA A 415 16.85 28.38 -55.64
N LYS A 416 17.37 27.15 -55.82
CA LYS A 416 16.87 25.92 -55.13
C LYS A 416 17.81 25.49 -54.02
N VAL A 417 17.28 24.86 -52.99
CA VAL A 417 18.07 24.28 -51.90
C VAL A 417 17.61 22.86 -51.57
N SER A 418 18.55 21.95 -51.41
CA SER A 418 18.32 20.59 -50.94
C SER A 418 19.46 20.18 -50.00
N LYS A 419 19.13 19.74 -48.78
CA LYS A 419 20.12 19.31 -47.76
C LYS A 419 21.29 20.29 -47.58
N GLY A 420 20.97 21.63 -47.63
CA GLY A 420 21.94 22.74 -47.54
C GLY A 420 22.69 23.06 -48.84
N LYS A 421 22.55 22.26 -49.90
CA LYS A 421 23.17 22.55 -51.22
C LYS A 421 22.30 23.52 -51.97
N VAL A 422 22.78 24.75 -52.13
CA VAL A 422 22.13 25.85 -52.86
C VAL A 422 22.61 25.84 -54.33
N LYS A 423 21.70 25.88 -55.31
CA LYS A 423 21.95 26.03 -56.73
C LYS A 423 21.36 27.35 -57.25
N ALA A 424 22.17 28.23 -57.81
CA ALA A 424 21.75 29.48 -58.42
C ALA A 424 21.13 29.21 -59.80
N LEU A 425 19.91 29.75 -60.05
CA LEU A 425 19.14 29.44 -61.25
C LEU A 425 18.95 30.67 -62.16
N LYS A 426 18.51 31.81 -61.59
CA LYS A 426 18.20 33.05 -62.33
C LYS A 426 18.72 34.26 -61.57
N LYS A 427 19.18 35.28 -62.24
CA LYS A 427 19.61 36.57 -61.67
C LYS A 427 18.51 37.13 -60.76
N GLY A 428 18.92 37.57 -59.54
CA GLY A 428 17.97 38.09 -58.55
C GLY A 428 18.42 37.84 -57.10
N LYS A 429 17.55 38.16 -56.17
CA LYS A 429 17.81 38.04 -54.73
C LYS A 429 16.74 37.12 -54.06
N CYS A 430 17.14 36.20 -53.22
CA CYS A 430 16.25 35.39 -52.38
C CYS A 430 16.89 35.05 -51.06
N TYR A 431 16.15 34.39 -50.15
CA TYR A 431 16.70 33.86 -48.90
C TYR A 431 16.60 32.35 -48.90
N ILE A 432 17.64 31.70 -48.38
CA ILE A 432 17.61 30.32 -47.97
C ILE A 432 17.41 30.30 -46.45
N VAL A 433 16.42 29.56 -46.01
CA VAL A 433 16.03 29.43 -44.60
C VAL A 433 16.23 27.99 -44.15
N VAL A 434 16.97 27.82 -43.10
CA VAL A 434 17.05 26.54 -42.35
C VAL A 434 16.22 26.66 -41.09
N ARG A 435 15.43 25.62 -40.78
CA ARG A 435 14.59 25.56 -39.59
C ARG A 435 14.78 24.20 -38.89
N THR A 436 15.03 24.20 -37.59
CA THR A 436 15.09 22.98 -36.81
C THR A 436 13.68 22.36 -36.66
N LYS A 437 13.57 21.04 -36.70
CA LYS A 437 12.32 20.36 -36.37
C LYS A 437 12.00 20.48 -34.88
N ASP A 438 13.02 20.43 -34.02
CA ASP A 438 12.90 20.70 -32.61
C ASP A 438 12.99 22.20 -32.33
N GLY A 439 12.01 22.73 -31.60
CA GLY A 439 11.94 24.12 -31.16
C GLY A 439 11.80 25.18 -32.30
N GLY A 440 11.70 24.75 -33.56
CA GLY A 440 11.39 25.64 -34.70
C GLY A 440 12.37 26.79 -34.95
N LYS A 441 13.60 26.73 -34.38
CA LYS A 441 14.63 27.79 -34.50
C LYS A 441 15.04 27.98 -35.96
N LYS A 442 15.23 29.24 -36.40
CA LYS A 442 15.49 29.60 -37.79
C LYS A 442 16.80 30.35 -37.97
N ALA A 443 17.48 30.11 -39.09
CA ALA A 443 18.55 30.97 -39.60
C ALA A 443 18.35 31.21 -41.10
N LYS A 444 18.77 32.40 -41.58
CA LYS A 444 18.60 32.85 -42.97
C LYS A 444 19.92 33.22 -43.60
N CYS A 445 20.07 32.87 -44.86
CA CYS A 445 21.17 33.36 -45.73
C CYS A 445 20.60 34.10 -46.94
N LYS A 446 21.00 35.34 -47.13
CA LYS A 446 20.66 36.12 -48.33
C LYS A 446 21.46 35.60 -49.51
N VAL A 447 20.81 35.14 -50.56
CA VAL A 447 21.47 34.65 -51.79
C VAL A 447 21.23 35.69 -52.87
N ILE A 448 22.32 36.12 -53.51
CA ILE A 448 22.32 37.04 -54.67
C ILE A 448 22.89 36.28 -55.85
N VAL A 449 22.11 36.14 -56.88
CA VAL A 449 22.58 35.54 -58.15
C VAL A 449 22.84 36.64 -59.13
N LYS A 450 24.11 36.68 -59.62
CA LYS A 450 24.57 37.60 -60.65
C LYS A 450 24.49 36.95 -62.03
#